data_5b43177e38559171a60ef95f456295fa
#
_entry.id   5b43177e38559171a60ef95f456295fa
#
_cell.length_a   1.000
_cell.length_b   1.000
_cell.length_c   1.000
_cell.angle_alpha   90.00
_cell.angle_beta   90.00
_cell.angle_gamma   90.00
#
_symmetry.space_group_name_H-M   'P 1'
#
loop_
_entity.id
_entity.type
_entity.pdbx_description
1 polymer ?
#
loop_
_entity_poly.entity_id
_entity_poly.type
_entity_poly.pdbx_seq_one_letter_code
_entity_poly.pdbx_strand_id
1 'polypeptide(L)'
;MIGPPERILWQGRPAGNARPDVSRPGQIVIGAGFVAVSLFWMDQAMARGPIWLAGLPFLATGLRLVLWRVWGPRLRAKMAHYTLTDRRALTELRWPLVGSRWQAVEIGPATMVEPSGDPMTLTLQNRSAPPLLFERLDDGPEVLALIRQVQRARAGDPA
;
A
#
# COMPACT_ATOMS: atom_id res chain seq x y z
N MET A 1 19.86 -16.89 18.25
CA MET A 1 18.85 -17.55 19.09
C MET A 1 17.55 -17.54 18.31
N ILE A 2 17.09 -18.70 17.85
CA ILE A 2 15.79 -18.84 17.18
C ILE A 2 14.75 -18.80 18.30
N GLY A 3 13.99 -17.72 18.38
CA GLY A 3 12.88 -17.62 19.32
C GLY A 3 11.84 -18.73 19.07
N PRO A 4 10.94 -19.02 20.03
CA PRO A 4 9.91 -20.03 19.85
C PRO A 4 9.12 -19.74 18.58
N PRO A 5 8.66 -20.78 17.85
CA PRO A 5 7.97 -20.64 16.58
C PRO A 5 6.72 -19.76 16.76
N GLU A 6 6.67 -18.65 16.01
CA GLU A 6 5.53 -17.76 16.04
C GLU A 6 4.32 -18.46 15.41
N ARG A 7 3.20 -18.40 16.10
CA ARG A 7 1.94 -18.95 15.60
C ARG A 7 1.23 -17.92 14.73
N ILE A 8 0.96 -18.31 13.48
CA ILE A 8 0.14 -17.49 12.58
C ILE A 8 -1.32 -17.61 13.04
N LEU A 9 -1.93 -16.46 13.34
CA LEU A 9 -3.32 -16.38 13.75
C LEU A 9 -4.25 -16.08 12.59
N TRP A 10 -3.77 -15.27 11.62
CA TRP A 10 -4.55 -14.89 10.45
C TRP A 10 -3.62 -14.49 9.29
N GLN A 11 -4.09 -14.77 8.08
CA GLN A 11 -3.46 -14.31 6.85
C GLN A 11 -4.53 -13.80 5.90
N GLY A 12 -4.25 -12.66 5.26
CA GLY A 12 -5.19 -12.08 4.33
C GLY A 12 -4.53 -11.20 3.27
N ARG A 13 -5.38 -10.67 2.42
CA ARG A 13 -5.04 -9.72 1.37
C ARG A 13 -6.02 -8.55 1.42
N PRO A 14 -5.61 -7.36 0.91
CA PRO A 14 -6.56 -6.28 0.74
C PRO A 14 -7.73 -6.69 -0.15
N ALA A 15 -8.91 -6.20 0.14
CA ALA A 15 -10.09 -6.36 -0.71
C ALA A 15 -9.79 -5.94 -2.15
N GLY A 16 -10.07 -6.84 -3.11
CA GLY A 16 -9.67 -6.69 -4.51
C GLY A 16 -10.31 -5.49 -5.25
N ASN A 17 -11.34 -4.88 -4.67
CA ASN A 17 -12.07 -3.73 -5.24
C ASN A 17 -11.45 -2.38 -4.86
N ALA A 18 -10.12 -2.23 -4.95
CA ALA A 18 -9.50 -0.92 -4.76
C ALA A 18 -10.06 0.07 -5.79
N ARG A 19 -10.86 1.03 -5.32
CA ARG A 19 -11.33 2.15 -6.16
C ARG A 19 -10.12 3.02 -6.52
N PRO A 20 -10.09 3.60 -7.74
CA PRO A 20 -9.06 4.57 -8.08
C PRO A 20 -9.09 5.70 -7.05
N ASP A 21 -7.92 6.12 -6.61
CA ASP A 21 -7.81 7.23 -5.67
C ASP A 21 -8.00 8.56 -6.44
N VAL A 22 -9.24 9.02 -6.48
CA VAL A 22 -9.64 10.31 -7.08
C VAL A 22 -9.64 11.46 -6.08
N SER A 23 -9.13 11.25 -4.86
CA SER A 23 -9.15 12.28 -3.79
C SER A 23 -8.37 13.54 -4.13
N ARG A 24 -7.44 13.47 -5.09
CA ARG A 24 -6.67 14.61 -5.58
C ARG A 24 -6.76 14.71 -7.10
N PRO A 25 -7.87 15.22 -7.65
CA PRO A 25 -8.08 15.29 -9.10
C PRO A 25 -7.03 16.15 -9.81
N GLY A 26 -6.45 17.14 -9.13
CA GLY A 26 -5.42 18.01 -9.70
C GLY A 26 -4.21 17.26 -10.26
N GLN A 27 -3.75 16.17 -9.64
CA GLN A 27 -2.62 15.41 -10.15
C GLN A 27 -2.97 14.63 -11.43
N ILE A 28 -4.22 14.17 -11.55
CA ILE A 28 -4.71 13.49 -12.76
C ILE A 28 -4.79 14.50 -13.90
N VAL A 29 -5.32 15.68 -13.63
CA VAL A 29 -5.43 16.79 -14.60
C VAL A 29 -4.04 17.23 -15.08
N ILE A 30 -3.10 17.43 -14.16
CA ILE A 30 -1.70 17.78 -14.51
C ILE A 30 -1.07 16.65 -15.35
N GLY A 31 -1.21 15.40 -14.95
CA GLY A 31 -0.68 14.27 -15.71
C GLY A 31 -1.29 14.15 -17.11
N ALA A 32 -2.59 14.34 -17.24
CA ALA A 32 -3.28 14.37 -18.53
C ALA A 32 -2.82 15.55 -19.40
N GLY A 33 -2.61 16.72 -18.79
CA GLY A 33 -2.04 17.89 -19.48
C GLY A 33 -0.63 17.61 -20.02
N PHE A 34 0.24 16.97 -19.22
CA PHE A 34 1.56 16.55 -19.69
C PHE A 34 1.47 15.59 -20.88
N VAL A 35 0.57 14.62 -20.83
CA VAL A 35 0.35 13.68 -21.96
C VAL A 35 -0.10 14.42 -23.20
N ALA A 36 -1.12 15.27 -23.08
CA ALA A 36 -1.69 16.01 -24.21
C ALA A 36 -0.66 16.93 -24.86
N VAL A 37 0.07 17.73 -24.05
CA VAL A 37 1.12 18.64 -24.54
C VAL A 37 2.26 17.84 -25.18
N SER A 38 2.67 16.73 -24.60
CA SER A 38 3.74 15.90 -25.15
C SER A 38 3.35 15.32 -26.51
N LEU A 39 2.15 14.77 -26.64
CA LEU A 39 1.65 14.22 -27.89
C LEU A 39 1.54 15.30 -28.98
N PHE A 40 0.96 16.46 -28.65
CA PHE A 40 0.86 17.60 -29.55
C PHE A 40 2.24 18.05 -30.04
N TRP A 41 3.20 18.20 -29.09
CA TRP A 41 4.55 18.62 -29.46
C TRP A 41 5.28 17.59 -30.32
N MET A 42 5.15 16.29 -29.98
CA MET A 42 5.74 15.20 -30.76
C MET A 42 5.19 15.16 -32.17
N ASP A 43 3.89 15.36 -32.36
CA ASP A 43 3.24 15.43 -33.68
C ASP A 43 3.84 16.57 -34.51
N GLN A 44 3.95 17.77 -33.96
CA GLN A 44 4.56 18.92 -34.66
C GLN A 44 6.06 18.74 -34.94
N ALA A 45 6.77 18.02 -34.07
CA ALA A 45 8.21 17.78 -34.22
C ALA A 45 8.54 16.66 -35.20
N MET A 46 7.61 15.76 -35.50
CA MET A 46 7.81 14.59 -36.37
C MET A 46 8.31 15.00 -37.78
N ALA A 47 7.80 16.11 -38.30
CA ALA A 47 8.19 16.65 -39.62
C ALA A 47 9.63 17.23 -39.64
N ARG A 48 10.24 17.43 -38.46
CA ARG A 48 11.56 18.10 -38.32
C ARG A 48 12.69 17.16 -37.95
N GLY A 49 12.51 15.84 -38.06
CA GLY A 49 13.52 14.83 -37.75
C GLY A 49 13.37 14.24 -36.32
N PRO A 50 14.44 13.68 -35.73
CA PRO A 50 14.34 12.89 -34.48
C PRO A 50 14.07 13.72 -33.22
N ILE A 51 13.85 15.02 -33.35
CA ILE A 51 13.59 15.95 -32.22
C ILE A 51 12.34 15.56 -31.45
N TRP A 52 11.38 14.86 -32.08
CA TRP A 52 10.18 14.35 -31.41
C TRP A 52 10.48 13.42 -30.22
N LEU A 53 11.68 12.76 -30.22
CA LEU A 53 12.12 11.89 -29.13
C LEU A 53 12.25 12.65 -27.80
N ALA A 54 12.50 13.97 -27.84
CA ALA A 54 12.55 14.79 -26.62
C ALA A 54 11.19 14.90 -25.89
N GLY A 55 10.08 14.58 -26.56
CA GLY A 55 8.76 14.49 -25.95
C GLY A 55 8.54 13.24 -25.07
N LEU A 56 9.33 12.16 -25.31
CA LEU A 56 9.17 10.88 -24.61
C LEU A 56 9.32 10.99 -23.08
N PRO A 57 10.29 11.71 -22.50
CA PRO A 57 10.40 11.87 -21.05
C PRO A 57 9.17 12.56 -20.43
N PHE A 58 8.62 13.55 -21.12
CA PHE A 58 7.42 14.25 -20.66
C PHE A 58 6.18 13.37 -20.76
N LEU A 59 6.05 12.63 -21.85
CA LEU A 59 5.00 11.64 -22.05
C LEU A 59 5.07 10.56 -20.97
N ALA A 60 6.23 10.00 -20.70
CA ALA A 60 6.44 8.98 -19.68
C ALA A 60 6.10 9.51 -18.28
N THR A 61 6.47 10.77 -17.98
CA THR A 61 6.15 11.42 -16.70
C THR A 61 4.64 11.63 -16.55
N GLY A 62 3.97 12.16 -17.57
CA GLY A 62 2.53 12.35 -17.57
C GLY A 62 1.78 11.03 -17.41
N LEU A 63 2.17 10.02 -18.18
CA LEU A 63 1.59 8.68 -18.12
C LEU A 63 1.80 8.03 -16.75
N ARG A 64 2.99 8.16 -16.18
CA ARG A 64 3.28 7.68 -14.82
C ARG A 64 2.38 8.33 -13.77
N LEU A 65 2.18 9.65 -13.83
CA LEU A 65 1.33 10.38 -12.89
C LEU A 65 -0.12 9.88 -12.96
N VAL A 66 -0.66 9.69 -14.15
CA VAL A 66 -2.03 9.20 -14.35
C VAL A 66 -2.15 7.73 -13.94
N LEU A 67 -1.30 6.86 -14.51
CA LEU A 67 -1.38 5.40 -14.28
C LEU A 67 -1.13 5.03 -12.84
N TRP A 68 -0.12 5.64 -12.18
CA TRP A 68 0.19 5.34 -10.80
C TRP A 68 -0.96 5.71 -9.85
N ARG A 69 -1.69 6.76 -10.18
CA ARG A 69 -2.84 7.19 -9.38
C ARG A 69 -4.07 6.30 -9.56
N VAL A 70 -4.32 5.90 -10.81
CA VAL A 70 -5.50 5.08 -11.15
C VAL A 70 -5.26 3.60 -10.84
N TRP A 71 -4.08 3.10 -11.17
CA TRP A 71 -3.76 1.66 -11.09
C TRP A 71 -2.91 1.29 -9.88
N GLY A 72 -2.15 2.24 -9.32
CA GLY A 72 -1.26 2.00 -8.17
C GLY A 72 -1.95 1.36 -6.96
N PRO A 73 -3.12 1.84 -6.50
CA PRO A 73 -3.85 1.23 -5.40
C PRO A 73 -4.28 -0.21 -5.70
N ARG A 74 -4.71 -0.48 -6.95
CA ARG A 74 -5.10 -1.83 -7.38
C ARG A 74 -3.92 -2.79 -7.45
N LEU A 75 -2.77 -2.31 -7.93
CA LEU A 75 -1.54 -3.10 -7.98
C LEU A 75 -1.03 -3.41 -6.57
N ARG A 76 -1.02 -2.43 -5.67
CA ARG A 76 -0.66 -2.65 -4.26
C ARG A 76 -1.58 -3.68 -3.61
N ALA A 77 -2.89 -3.56 -3.80
CA ALA A 77 -3.86 -4.49 -3.24
C ALA A 77 -3.62 -5.94 -3.70
N LYS A 78 -3.22 -6.14 -4.97
CA LYS A 78 -2.88 -7.47 -5.48
C LYS A 78 -1.56 -8.03 -4.96
N MET A 79 -0.62 -7.15 -4.60
CA MET A 79 0.74 -7.52 -4.21
C MET A 79 0.97 -7.53 -2.70
N ALA A 80 0.08 -6.92 -1.92
CA ALA A 80 0.15 -6.91 -0.48
C ALA A 80 -0.38 -8.22 0.11
N HIS A 81 0.39 -8.77 1.04
CA HIS A 81 0.01 -9.91 1.87
C HIS A 81 0.14 -9.48 3.33
N TYR A 82 -0.89 -9.74 4.09
CA TYR A 82 -0.92 -9.45 5.51
C TYR A 82 -0.83 -10.74 6.29
N THR A 83 -0.03 -10.74 7.33
CA THR A 83 0.11 -11.86 8.26
C THR A 83 0.05 -11.34 9.68
N LEU A 84 -0.84 -11.89 10.47
CA LEU A 84 -0.97 -11.63 11.89
C LEU A 84 -0.47 -12.86 12.66
N THR A 85 0.51 -12.64 13.53
CA THR A 85 1.02 -13.68 14.44
C THR A 85 0.63 -13.36 15.88
N ASP A 86 0.96 -14.26 16.79
CA ASP A 86 0.81 -14.07 18.25
C ASP A 86 1.71 -12.97 18.83
N ARG A 87 2.63 -12.42 18.03
CA ARG A 87 3.62 -11.42 18.48
C ARG A 87 3.66 -10.17 17.64
N ARG A 88 3.46 -10.27 16.34
CA ARG A 88 3.63 -9.15 15.40
C ARG A 88 2.63 -9.19 14.26
N ALA A 89 2.38 -8.02 13.71
CA ALA A 89 1.71 -7.84 12.44
C ALA A 89 2.75 -7.64 11.35
N LEU A 90 2.60 -8.31 10.22
CA LEU A 90 3.52 -8.29 9.09
C LEU A 90 2.77 -7.87 7.83
N THR A 91 3.39 -6.99 7.05
CA THR A 91 2.96 -6.69 5.69
C THR A 91 4.09 -7.02 4.73
N GLU A 92 3.83 -7.91 3.80
CA GLU A 92 4.73 -8.24 2.70
C GLU A 92 4.18 -7.65 1.41
N LEU A 93 4.96 -6.80 0.76
CA LEU A 93 4.65 -6.23 -0.53
C LEU A 93 5.59 -6.84 -1.58
N ARG A 94 5.06 -7.73 -2.42
CA ARG A 94 5.84 -8.42 -3.46
C ARG A 94 5.76 -7.68 -4.79
N TRP A 95 6.87 -7.07 -5.20
CA TRP A 95 6.99 -6.47 -6.51
C TRP A 95 7.71 -7.41 -7.48
N PRO A 96 7.16 -7.70 -8.66
CA PRO A 96 7.72 -8.71 -9.57
C PRO A 96 9.11 -8.37 -10.12
N LEU A 97 9.52 -7.08 -10.11
CA LEU A 97 10.81 -6.64 -10.66
C LEU A 97 11.76 -6.03 -9.61
N VAL A 98 11.26 -5.70 -8.42
CA VAL A 98 12.03 -4.95 -7.40
C VAL A 98 12.28 -5.79 -6.15
N GLY A 99 11.67 -6.98 -6.06
CA GLY A 99 11.77 -7.86 -4.91
C GLY A 99 10.64 -7.65 -3.88
N SER A 100 10.72 -8.35 -2.76
CA SER A 100 9.74 -8.24 -1.69
C SER A 100 10.19 -7.20 -0.67
N ARG A 101 9.26 -6.35 -0.25
CA ARG A 101 9.42 -5.43 0.86
C ARG A 101 8.51 -5.87 1.99
N TRP A 102 9.06 -6.06 3.16
CA TRP A 102 8.28 -6.45 4.33
C TRP A 102 8.46 -5.44 5.47
N GLN A 103 7.41 -5.25 6.21
CA GLN A 103 7.35 -4.40 7.38
C GLN A 103 6.69 -5.18 8.49
N ALA A 104 7.23 -5.08 9.69
CA ALA A 104 6.70 -5.75 10.88
C ALA A 104 6.50 -4.73 12.00
N VAL A 105 5.40 -4.86 12.72
CA VAL A 105 5.13 -4.11 13.94
C VAL A 105 4.79 -5.10 15.06
N GLU A 106 5.49 -5.00 16.17
CA GLU A 106 5.18 -5.81 17.34
C GLU A 106 3.87 -5.36 17.99
N ILE A 107 3.02 -6.35 18.29
CA ILE A 107 1.76 -6.11 18.97
C ILE A 107 1.99 -6.23 20.46
N GLY A 108 1.86 -5.11 21.17
CA GLY A 108 1.98 -5.04 22.62
C GLY A 108 0.82 -4.24 23.22
N PRO A 109 0.77 -4.14 24.55
CA PRO A 109 -0.27 -3.35 25.24
C PRO A 109 -0.26 -1.87 24.85
N ALA A 110 0.93 -1.34 24.47
CA ALA A 110 1.11 0.06 24.04
C ALA A 110 0.89 0.29 22.54
N THR A 111 0.57 -0.75 21.75
CA THR A 111 0.31 -0.61 20.33
C THR A 111 -1.07 -0.01 20.10
N MET A 112 -1.10 1.16 19.46
CA MET A 112 -2.34 1.83 19.09
C MET A 112 -2.91 1.19 17.83
N VAL A 113 -4.20 0.88 17.84
CA VAL A 113 -4.90 0.28 16.69
C VAL A 113 -6.09 1.14 16.37
N GLU A 114 -6.04 1.80 15.22
CA GLU A 114 -7.10 2.70 14.75
C GLU A 114 -7.82 2.06 13.55
N PRO A 115 -9.09 1.70 13.71
CA PRO A 115 -9.93 1.29 12.58
C PRO A 115 -10.45 2.50 11.83
N SER A 116 -10.44 2.47 10.50
CA SER A 116 -10.97 3.54 9.65
C SER A 116 -11.55 3.01 8.35
N GLY A 117 -12.56 3.71 7.83
CA GLY A 117 -13.13 3.45 6.50
C GLY A 117 -14.01 2.21 6.37
N ASP A 118 -14.61 2.07 5.18
CA ASP A 118 -15.38 0.92 4.73
C ASP A 118 -15.00 0.64 3.25
N PRO A 119 -14.36 -0.50 2.94
CA PRO A 119 -13.87 -1.58 3.81
C PRO A 119 -12.85 -1.12 4.85
N MET A 120 -12.84 -1.81 6.01
CA MET A 120 -12.06 -1.42 7.18
C MET A 120 -10.56 -1.44 6.89
N THR A 121 -9.89 -0.35 7.24
CA THR A 121 -8.43 -0.23 7.26
C THR A 121 -7.97 -0.15 8.71
N LEU A 122 -7.01 -0.98 9.09
CA LEU A 122 -6.42 -0.96 10.43
C LEU A 122 -5.04 -0.33 10.36
N THR A 123 -4.86 0.75 11.12
CA THR A 123 -3.56 1.38 11.32
C THR A 123 -2.99 0.92 12.65
N LEU A 124 -1.89 0.20 12.61
CA LEU A 124 -1.15 -0.23 13.80
C LEU A 124 0.05 0.68 14.00
N GLN A 125 0.09 1.36 15.12
CA GLN A 125 1.17 2.28 15.47
C GLN A 125 1.82 1.86 16.80
N ASN A 126 3.13 1.69 16.75
CA ASN A 126 3.97 1.48 17.93
C ASN A 126 5.02 2.59 17.97
N ARG A 127 5.47 2.98 19.17
CA ARG A 127 6.49 4.03 19.35
C ARG A 127 7.83 3.70 18.69
N SER A 128 8.13 2.42 18.47
CA SER A 128 9.43 1.93 17.99
C SER A 128 9.47 1.64 16.48
N ALA A 129 8.35 1.74 15.76
CA ALA A 129 8.27 1.38 14.35
C ALA A 129 7.36 2.34 13.57
N PRO A 130 7.60 2.54 12.27
CA PRO A 130 6.68 3.29 11.43
C PRO A 130 5.29 2.63 11.41
N PRO A 131 4.20 3.40 11.22
CA PRO A 131 2.86 2.87 11.23
C PRO A 131 2.68 1.80 10.16
N LEU A 132 2.08 0.68 10.53
CA LEU A 132 1.73 -0.41 9.65
C LEU A 132 0.25 -0.31 9.28
N LEU A 133 -0.05 -0.36 7.98
CA LEU A 133 -1.42 -0.30 7.50
C LEU A 133 -1.84 -1.66 6.95
N PHE A 134 -2.94 -2.18 7.46
CA PHE A 134 -3.72 -3.25 6.85
C PHE A 134 -4.87 -2.60 6.09
N GLU A 135 -4.65 -2.37 4.80
CA GLU A 135 -5.60 -1.62 3.98
C GLU A 135 -6.76 -2.51 3.55
N ARG A 136 -8.00 -1.99 3.71
CA ARG A 136 -9.21 -2.52 3.10
C ARG A 136 -9.43 -4.01 3.35
N LEU A 137 -9.59 -4.36 4.61
CA LEU A 137 -9.88 -5.73 5.03
C LEU A 137 -11.38 -6.02 4.87
N ASP A 138 -11.71 -7.13 4.22
CA ASP A 138 -13.10 -7.65 4.20
C ASP A 138 -13.47 -8.20 5.58
N ASP A 139 -12.50 -8.81 6.27
CA ASP A 139 -12.65 -9.41 7.60
C ASP A 139 -12.15 -8.46 8.72
N GLY A 140 -12.20 -7.14 8.49
CA GLY A 140 -11.63 -6.13 9.39
C GLY A 140 -12.05 -6.27 10.86
N PRO A 141 -13.34 -6.48 11.19
CA PRO A 141 -13.78 -6.67 12.57
C PRO A 141 -13.18 -7.90 13.24
N GLU A 142 -13.02 -9.00 12.51
CA GLU A 142 -12.42 -10.24 13.00
C GLU A 142 -10.93 -10.04 13.32
N VAL A 143 -10.20 -9.44 12.38
CA VAL A 143 -8.77 -9.12 12.54
C VAL A 143 -8.55 -8.17 13.73
N LEU A 144 -9.42 -7.17 13.91
CA LEU A 144 -9.37 -6.26 15.05
C LEU A 144 -9.59 -7.00 16.38
N ALA A 145 -10.53 -7.94 16.40
CA ALA A 145 -10.78 -8.76 17.59
C ALA A 145 -9.59 -9.63 17.95
N LEU A 146 -8.94 -10.26 16.95
CA LEU A 146 -7.72 -11.06 17.12
C LEU A 146 -6.55 -10.19 17.65
N ILE A 147 -6.34 -9.01 17.10
CA ILE A 147 -5.29 -8.08 17.58
C ILE A 147 -5.55 -7.72 19.06
N ARG A 148 -6.79 -7.39 19.43
CA ARG A 148 -7.15 -7.08 20.81
C ARG A 148 -6.99 -8.28 21.75
N GLN A 149 -7.21 -9.49 21.25
CA GLN A 149 -6.97 -10.72 22.02
C GLN A 149 -5.48 -10.89 22.29
N VAL A 150 -4.62 -10.71 21.29
CA VAL A 150 -3.15 -10.75 21.45
C VAL A 150 -2.67 -9.67 22.43
N GLN A 151 -3.19 -8.46 22.33
CA GLN A 151 -2.86 -7.37 23.26
C GLN A 151 -3.20 -7.73 24.72
N ARG A 152 -4.38 -8.31 24.94
CA ARG A 152 -4.82 -8.75 26.30
C ARG A 152 -3.97 -9.89 26.83
N ALA A 153 -3.64 -10.87 25.98
CA ALA A 153 -2.78 -11.99 26.40
C ALA A 153 -1.40 -11.48 26.83
N ARG A 154 -0.83 -10.51 26.11
CA ARG A 154 0.46 -9.91 26.44
C ARG A 154 0.42 -8.92 27.60
N ALA A 155 -0.70 -8.32 27.89
CA ALA A 155 -0.88 -7.48 29.08
C ALA A 155 -0.94 -8.31 30.38
N GLY A 156 -1.36 -9.57 30.28
CA GLY A 156 -1.45 -10.51 31.40
C GLY A 156 -0.19 -11.37 31.62
N ASP A 157 0.81 -11.29 30.74
CA ASP A 157 2.09 -11.99 30.88
C ASP A 157 3.20 -10.96 31.20
N PRO A 158 3.44 -10.64 32.49
CA PRO A 158 4.54 -9.78 32.90
C PRO A 158 5.85 -10.52 32.63
N ALA A 159 6.69 -9.98 31.76
CA ALA A 159 8.02 -10.47 31.43
C ALA A 159 8.96 -10.51 32.66
#